data_1f444e89d68ef068965f8b302f325412
#
_entry.id   1f444e89d68ef068965f8b302f325412
#
_cell.length_a   1.000
_cell.length_b   1.000
_cell.length_c   1.000
_cell.angle_alpha   90.00
_cell.angle_beta   90.00
_cell.angle_gamma   90.00
#
_symmetry.space_group_name_H-M   'P 1'
#
loop_
_entity.id
_entity.type
_entity.pdbx_description
1 polymer ?
#
loop_
_entity_poly.entity_id
_entity_poly.type
_entity_poly.pdbx_seq_one_letter_code
_entity_poly.pdbx_strand_id
1 'polypeptide(L)'
;MIHPSIDLLGGKAVQLRGGNPDDCVVAIDDVQGVAAQFARHGELAIIDLDAALGRGDNLALIASLCAQFDARVGGGIRSHERADTLLRMGAKKLIIGTCATPDFLSRYPADRLIVALDAKGGEVVDHGWTRGTGAQVLDRAQQLSAYCSEFLYTPVDREGLMGGTDLEAIARLVAATDNRVVAAGGITSLPEVVALDRMGASCQLGMAIYTGALSLTDCVMAMLDWGKSDGLLPVVVQDSNEQVVMHAWVDREALAFTLATGNGHYFSRSRERHWRKGETSGHTQRVLAVRYDCDRDTLLYRIEQTGRACHIPTQYSCFGDQTFNLRTLEAALQSRRAEALAADTEDAGSYTRRLFTEPGLVEAKLKEEVGELIDAATPREIVWEAADVLFFTLTKLARHGLTLAQVEKELHGRHGRRRAPASSQGDA
;
A
#
# COMPACT_ATOMS: atom_id res chain seq x y z
N MET A 1 -7.97 11.82 2.60
CA MET A 1 -7.47 10.70 1.75
C MET A 1 -8.46 9.56 1.81
N ILE A 2 -8.57 8.71 0.74
CA ILE A 2 -9.50 7.58 0.69
C ILE A 2 -8.76 6.28 0.90
N HIS A 3 -9.33 5.37 1.69
CA HIS A 3 -8.85 4.01 1.93
C HIS A 3 -9.98 3.03 1.57
N PRO A 4 -9.98 2.45 0.36
CA PRO A 4 -10.97 1.43 0.02
C PRO A 4 -10.76 0.18 0.90
N SER A 5 -11.84 -0.34 1.52
CA SER A 5 -11.80 -1.52 2.39
C SER A 5 -12.05 -2.79 1.60
N ILE A 6 -11.30 -3.83 1.93
CA ILE A 6 -11.50 -5.20 1.46
C ILE A 6 -11.58 -6.09 2.69
N ASP A 7 -12.77 -6.49 3.05
CA ASP A 7 -13.03 -7.39 4.15
C ASP A 7 -12.98 -8.83 3.63
N LEU A 8 -12.14 -9.67 4.22
CA LEU A 8 -11.89 -11.04 3.78
C LEU A 8 -12.62 -12.04 4.68
N LEU A 9 -13.47 -12.87 4.09
CA LEU A 9 -14.15 -13.99 4.75
C LEU A 9 -14.20 -15.21 3.83
N GLY A 10 -13.63 -16.33 4.26
CA GLY A 10 -13.58 -17.56 3.47
C GLY A 10 -12.87 -17.40 2.13
N GLY A 11 -11.82 -16.57 2.05
CA GLY A 11 -11.06 -16.29 0.84
C GLY A 11 -11.73 -15.34 -0.16
N LYS A 12 -12.86 -14.72 0.19
CA LYS A 12 -13.63 -13.79 -0.66
C LYS A 12 -13.58 -12.37 -0.11
N ALA A 13 -13.74 -11.38 -0.98
CA ALA A 13 -14.03 -10.02 -0.55
C ALA A 13 -15.52 -9.90 -0.25
N VAL A 14 -15.85 -9.51 1.00
CA VAL A 14 -17.25 -9.47 1.46
C VAL A 14 -17.64 -8.11 2.02
N GLN A 15 -18.95 -7.88 2.09
CA GLN A 15 -19.53 -6.77 2.88
C GLN A 15 -20.67 -7.31 3.73
N LEU A 16 -20.57 -7.06 5.04
CA LEU A 16 -21.49 -7.56 6.04
C LEU A 16 -22.38 -6.42 6.58
N ARG A 17 -23.68 -6.68 6.81
CA ARG A 17 -24.54 -5.70 7.45
C ARG A 17 -24.33 -5.77 8.96
N GLY A 18 -23.99 -4.64 9.57
CA GLY A 18 -23.73 -4.55 11.01
C GLY A 18 -22.60 -5.48 11.49
N GLY A 19 -21.66 -5.84 10.64
CA GLY A 19 -20.59 -6.80 10.95
C GLY A 19 -21.05 -8.24 11.18
N ASN A 20 -22.32 -8.58 10.86
CA ASN A 20 -22.89 -9.92 11.08
C ASN A 20 -22.46 -10.87 9.95
N PRO A 21 -21.69 -11.94 10.23
CA PRO A 21 -21.26 -12.91 9.21
C PRO A 21 -22.41 -13.66 8.53
N ASP A 22 -23.58 -13.74 9.17
CA ASP A 22 -24.74 -14.40 8.62
C ASP A 22 -25.60 -13.48 7.72
N ASP A 23 -25.29 -12.16 7.68
CA ASP A 23 -25.92 -11.17 6.80
C ASP A 23 -24.91 -10.59 5.81
N CYS A 24 -24.43 -11.43 4.90
CA CYS A 24 -23.50 -11.06 3.83
C CYS A 24 -24.25 -10.45 2.65
N VAL A 25 -24.03 -9.15 2.40
CA VAL A 25 -24.68 -8.39 1.33
C VAL A 25 -23.93 -8.54 0.00
N VAL A 26 -22.62 -8.63 0.05
CA VAL A 26 -21.73 -8.77 -1.13
C VAL A 26 -20.67 -9.83 -0.86
N ALA A 27 -20.42 -10.69 -1.85
CA ALA A 27 -19.31 -11.64 -1.84
C ALA A 27 -18.70 -11.75 -3.25
N ILE A 28 -17.41 -11.49 -3.37
CA ILE A 28 -16.66 -11.48 -4.64
C ILE A 28 -15.47 -12.44 -4.53
N ASP A 29 -15.39 -13.39 -5.48
CA ASP A 29 -14.30 -14.37 -5.54
C ASP A 29 -13.00 -13.77 -6.08
N ASP A 30 -13.07 -12.84 -7.05
CA ASP A 30 -11.91 -12.17 -7.64
C ASP A 30 -11.42 -11.01 -6.75
N VAL A 31 -10.82 -11.34 -5.62
CA VAL A 31 -10.27 -10.37 -4.67
C VAL A 31 -9.10 -9.58 -5.30
N GLN A 32 -8.30 -10.22 -6.16
CA GLN A 32 -7.18 -9.57 -6.83
C GLN A 32 -7.64 -8.47 -7.80
N GLY A 33 -8.70 -8.76 -8.57
CA GLY A 33 -9.31 -7.77 -9.48
C GLY A 33 -9.88 -6.59 -8.72
N VAL A 34 -10.59 -6.83 -7.60
CA VAL A 34 -11.09 -5.77 -6.71
C VAL A 34 -9.93 -4.94 -6.16
N ALA A 35 -8.90 -5.57 -5.65
CA ALA A 35 -7.73 -4.88 -5.10
C ALA A 35 -7.02 -4.02 -6.16
N ALA A 36 -6.81 -4.55 -7.37
CA ALA A 36 -6.20 -3.80 -8.47
C ALA A 36 -7.03 -2.58 -8.90
N GLN A 37 -8.36 -2.68 -8.87
CA GLN A 37 -9.25 -1.56 -9.14
C GLN A 37 -9.17 -0.51 -8.03
N PHE A 38 -9.26 -0.93 -6.78
CA PHE A 38 -9.32 -0.05 -5.62
C PHE A 38 -7.99 0.66 -5.33
N ALA A 39 -6.85 -0.03 -5.51
CA ALA A 39 -5.52 0.51 -5.27
C ALA A 39 -5.18 1.75 -6.12
N ARG A 40 -5.83 1.91 -7.27
CA ARG A 40 -5.68 3.12 -8.08
C ARG A 40 -6.16 4.38 -7.35
N HIS A 41 -7.16 4.25 -6.51
CA HIS A 41 -7.82 5.37 -5.82
C HIS A 41 -7.21 5.69 -4.44
N GLY A 42 -6.60 4.70 -3.77
CA GLY A 42 -6.06 4.88 -2.42
C GLY A 42 -5.26 3.68 -1.91
N GLU A 43 -4.69 3.83 -0.72
CA GLU A 43 -4.10 2.72 0.01
C GLU A 43 -5.19 1.78 0.50
N LEU A 44 -5.06 0.47 0.26
CA LEU A 44 -6.07 -0.50 0.63
C LEU A 44 -6.14 -0.72 2.15
N ALA A 45 -7.35 -0.87 2.68
CA ALA A 45 -7.58 -1.38 4.03
C ALA A 45 -8.06 -2.84 3.91
N ILE A 46 -7.25 -3.81 4.36
CA ILE A 46 -7.56 -5.23 4.29
C ILE A 46 -7.89 -5.74 5.68
N ILE A 47 -9.10 -6.24 5.87
CA ILE A 47 -9.59 -6.73 7.17
C ILE A 47 -9.82 -8.23 7.09
N ASP A 48 -9.06 -9.01 7.87
CA ASP A 48 -9.21 -10.46 7.97
C ASP A 48 -10.33 -10.80 8.96
N LEU A 49 -11.53 -11.00 8.44
CA LEU A 49 -12.70 -11.32 9.27
C LEU A 49 -12.64 -12.74 9.81
N ASP A 50 -12.07 -13.72 9.08
CA ASP A 50 -11.91 -15.08 9.62
C ASP A 50 -11.07 -15.06 10.89
N ALA A 51 -9.94 -14.30 10.86
CA ALA A 51 -9.10 -14.16 12.04
C ALA A 51 -9.76 -13.32 13.14
N ALA A 52 -10.53 -12.29 12.79
CA ALA A 52 -11.27 -11.49 13.76
C ALA A 52 -12.31 -12.33 14.51
N LEU A 53 -12.96 -13.26 13.81
CA LEU A 53 -14.00 -14.17 14.33
C LEU A 53 -13.42 -15.46 14.95
N GLY A 54 -12.10 -15.70 14.83
CA GLY A 54 -11.48 -16.94 15.32
C GLY A 54 -11.85 -18.19 14.50
N ARG A 55 -12.15 -18.02 13.21
CA ARG A 55 -12.59 -19.09 12.28
C ARG A 55 -11.51 -19.50 11.29
N GLY A 56 -10.26 -19.13 11.51
CA GLY A 56 -9.14 -19.35 10.62
C GLY A 56 -8.45 -18.04 10.26
N ASP A 57 -7.85 -17.96 9.06
CA ASP A 57 -7.23 -16.74 8.54
C ASP A 57 -7.16 -16.74 7.00
N ASN A 58 -6.78 -15.58 6.43
CA ASN A 58 -6.57 -15.37 4.99
C ASN A 58 -5.10 -15.00 4.70
N LEU A 59 -4.13 -15.47 5.49
CA LEU A 59 -2.73 -15.03 5.40
C LEU A 59 -2.11 -15.18 4.01
N ALA A 60 -2.38 -16.27 3.29
CA ALA A 60 -1.85 -16.48 1.95
C ALA A 60 -2.36 -15.41 0.96
N LEU A 61 -3.65 -15.07 1.05
CA LEU A 61 -4.27 -14.04 0.22
C LEU A 61 -3.75 -12.65 0.59
N ILE A 62 -3.66 -12.34 1.89
CA ILE A 62 -3.09 -11.09 2.40
C ILE A 62 -1.64 -10.92 1.92
N ALA A 63 -0.81 -11.97 2.00
CA ALA A 63 0.56 -11.92 1.50
C ALA A 63 0.62 -11.58 0.01
N SER A 64 -0.24 -12.21 -0.82
CA SER A 64 -0.33 -11.93 -2.24
C SER A 64 -0.76 -10.49 -2.54
N LEU A 65 -1.72 -9.95 -1.79
CA LEU A 65 -2.19 -8.57 -1.92
C LEU A 65 -1.10 -7.56 -1.48
N CYS A 66 -0.47 -7.78 -0.32
CA CYS A 66 0.58 -6.91 0.19
C CYS A 66 1.86 -6.92 -0.65
N ALA A 67 2.09 -7.98 -1.44
CA ALA A 67 3.21 -8.02 -2.39
C ALA A 67 3.01 -7.07 -3.58
N GLN A 68 1.75 -6.81 -3.96
CA GLN A 68 1.40 -6.04 -5.16
C GLN A 68 0.92 -4.63 -4.84
N PHE A 69 0.24 -4.44 -3.71
CA PHE A 69 -0.43 -3.19 -3.36
C PHE A 69 0.03 -2.64 -2.02
N ASP A 70 -0.03 -1.33 -1.90
CA ASP A 70 0.12 -0.66 -0.62
C ASP A 70 -1.12 -0.93 0.24
N ALA A 71 -0.95 -1.60 1.36
CA ALA A 71 -2.06 -2.01 2.21
C ALA A 71 -1.79 -1.83 3.71
N ARG A 72 -2.81 -1.38 4.43
CA ARG A 72 -2.95 -1.50 5.88
C ARG A 72 -3.77 -2.75 6.18
N VAL A 73 -3.39 -3.52 7.19
CA VAL A 73 -4.00 -4.81 7.49
C VAL A 73 -4.53 -4.83 8.92
N GLY A 74 -5.76 -5.28 9.09
CA GLY A 74 -6.42 -5.48 10.37
C GLY A 74 -7.12 -6.83 10.45
N GLY A 75 -7.79 -7.07 11.56
CA GLY A 75 -8.54 -8.30 11.82
C GLY A 75 -7.73 -9.38 12.54
N GLY A 76 -8.17 -9.73 13.75
CA GLY A 76 -7.63 -10.83 14.53
C GLY A 76 -6.19 -10.66 15.02
N ILE A 77 -5.62 -9.46 15.03
CA ILE A 77 -4.26 -9.22 15.55
C ILE A 77 -4.31 -9.16 17.07
N ARG A 78 -4.03 -10.30 17.72
CA ARG A 78 -4.08 -10.48 19.18
C ARG A 78 -2.76 -10.94 19.78
N SER A 79 -1.73 -11.17 18.96
CA SER A 79 -0.39 -11.58 19.38
C SER A 79 0.70 -10.89 18.58
N HIS A 80 1.89 -10.79 19.17
CA HIS A 80 3.05 -10.27 18.47
C HIS A 80 3.46 -11.15 17.28
N GLU A 81 3.29 -12.46 17.38
CA GLU A 81 3.59 -13.39 16.29
C GLU A 81 2.77 -13.07 15.03
N ARG A 82 1.45 -12.84 15.20
CA ARG A 82 0.58 -12.46 14.08
C ARG A 82 0.94 -11.07 13.53
N ALA A 83 1.17 -10.10 14.40
CA ALA A 83 1.61 -8.77 13.99
C ALA A 83 2.91 -8.81 13.18
N ASP A 84 3.92 -9.53 13.67
CA ASP A 84 5.21 -9.73 13.00
C ASP A 84 5.04 -10.45 11.65
N THR A 85 4.14 -11.44 11.58
CA THR A 85 3.85 -12.18 10.35
C THR A 85 3.27 -11.26 9.29
N LEU A 86 2.26 -10.45 9.61
CA LEU A 86 1.64 -9.51 8.67
C LEU A 86 2.64 -8.44 8.20
N LEU A 87 3.48 -7.92 9.09
CA LEU A 87 4.54 -6.98 8.71
C LEU A 87 5.57 -7.61 7.76
N ARG A 88 5.99 -8.87 8.02
CA ARG A 88 6.88 -9.62 7.10
C ARG A 88 6.22 -9.89 5.74
N MET A 89 4.92 -10.12 5.70
CA MET A 89 4.16 -10.27 4.45
C MET A 89 4.01 -8.96 3.66
N GLY A 90 4.46 -7.83 4.22
CA GLY A 90 4.51 -6.55 3.52
C GLY A 90 3.37 -5.60 3.85
N ALA A 91 2.57 -5.86 4.88
CA ALA A 91 1.63 -4.86 5.37
C ALA A 91 2.35 -3.55 5.70
N LYS A 92 1.89 -2.43 5.16
CA LYS A 92 2.48 -1.11 5.46
C LYS A 92 2.21 -0.69 6.90
N LYS A 93 0.98 -0.90 7.35
CA LYS A 93 0.54 -0.60 8.72
C LYS A 93 -0.36 -1.72 9.24
N LEU A 94 -0.40 -1.85 10.55
CA LEU A 94 -1.31 -2.75 11.25
C LEU A 94 -2.44 -1.97 11.91
N ILE A 95 -3.67 -2.45 11.76
CA ILE A 95 -4.84 -1.91 12.46
C ILE A 95 -5.06 -2.77 13.71
N ILE A 96 -4.80 -2.21 14.86
CA ILE A 96 -4.86 -2.89 16.17
C ILE A 96 -6.08 -2.40 16.95
N GLY A 97 -6.98 -3.31 17.27
CA GLY A 97 -8.16 -3.05 18.11
C GLY A 97 -7.96 -3.58 19.54
N THR A 98 -8.48 -4.77 19.84
CA THR A 98 -8.54 -5.38 21.18
C THR A 98 -7.21 -5.37 21.95
N CYS A 99 -6.08 -5.57 21.27
CA CYS A 99 -4.75 -5.57 21.89
C CYS A 99 -4.04 -4.22 21.90
N ALA A 100 -4.73 -3.12 21.59
CA ALA A 100 -4.12 -1.78 21.55
C ALA A 100 -3.81 -1.28 22.98
N THR A 101 -2.80 -1.83 23.62
CA THR A 101 -2.26 -1.39 24.91
C THR A 101 -0.88 -0.77 24.74
N PRO A 102 -0.45 0.17 25.60
CA PRO A 102 0.92 0.71 25.54
C PRO A 102 1.99 -0.36 25.47
N ASP A 103 1.83 -1.43 26.21
CA ASP A 103 2.76 -2.57 26.29
C ASP A 103 2.86 -3.30 24.94
N PHE A 104 1.74 -3.58 24.29
CA PHE A 104 1.72 -4.22 22.98
C PHE A 104 2.27 -3.28 21.89
N LEU A 105 1.81 -2.02 21.87
CA LEU A 105 2.12 -1.07 20.81
C LEU A 105 3.58 -0.62 20.85
N SER A 106 4.19 -0.46 22.02
CA SER A 106 5.57 0.00 22.20
C SER A 106 6.62 -0.87 21.53
N ARG A 107 6.30 -2.11 21.15
CA ARG A 107 7.21 -3.03 20.44
C ARG A 107 7.36 -2.71 18.95
N TYR A 108 6.53 -1.83 18.42
CA TYR A 108 6.50 -1.48 17.00
C TYR A 108 6.73 0.03 16.81
N PRO A 109 7.27 0.45 15.64
CA PRO A 109 7.30 1.85 15.28
C PRO A 109 5.89 2.43 15.20
N ALA A 110 5.67 3.62 15.77
CA ALA A 110 4.35 4.24 15.77
C ALA A 110 3.79 4.51 14.37
N ASP A 111 4.66 4.80 13.40
CA ASP A 111 4.31 5.00 11.99
C ASP A 111 3.80 3.73 11.29
N ARG A 112 4.00 2.55 11.89
CA ARG A 112 3.48 1.26 11.41
C ARG A 112 2.16 0.87 12.06
N LEU A 113 1.64 1.67 12.98
CA LEU A 113 0.45 1.33 13.77
C LEU A 113 -0.70 2.30 13.54
N ILE A 114 -1.89 1.71 13.43
CA ILE A 114 -3.19 2.36 13.46
C ILE A 114 -3.95 1.74 14.65
N VAL A 115 -4.47 2.57 15.54
CA VAL A 115 -5.32 2.09 16.63
C VAL A 115 -6.77 2.21 16.20
N ALA A 116 -7.49 1.07 16.23
CA ALA A 116 -8.93 1.06 16.01
C ALA A 116 -9.68 1.52 17.28
N LEU A 117 -10.55 2.48 17.08
CA LEU A 117 -11.45 3.05 18.07
C LEU A 117 -12.90 2.73 17.63
N ASP A 118 -13.28 1.46 17.73
CA ASP A 118 -14.64 1.04 17.47
C ASP A 118 -15.52 1.49 18.64
N ALA A 119 -16.55 2.29 18.37
CA ALA A 119 -17.31 2.97 19.42
C ALA A 119 -18.82 2.74 19.31
N LYS A 120 -19.46 2.59 20.47
CA LYS A 120 -20.90 2.55 20.63
C LYS A 120 -21.32 3.57 21.66
N GLY A 121 -22.13 4.55 21.25
CA GLY A 121 -22.54 5.63 22.16
C GLY A 121 -21.39 6.42 22.78
N GLY A 122 -20.22 6.53 22.09
CA GLY A 122 -19.01 7.22 22.56
C GLY A 122 -18.07 6.37 23.42
N GLU A 123 -18.46 5.18 23.84
CA GLU A 123 -17.64 4.21 24.56
C GLU A 123 -16.92 3.26 23.57
N VAL A 124 -15.64 3.01 23.79
CA VAL A 124 -14.86 2.06 22.99
C VAL A 124 -15.31 0.64 23.28
N VAL A 125 -15.57 -0.12 22.22
CA VAL A 125 -15.93 -1.55 22.29
C VAL A 125 -14.82 -2.41 21.69
N ASP A 126 -14.72 -3.66 22.16
CA ASP A 126 -13.72 -4.62 21.70
C ASP A 126 -14.32 -6.02 21.47
N HIS A 127 -13.45 -7.04 21.24
CA HIS A 127 -13.84 -8.44 21.00
C HIS A 127 -14.93 -8.61 19.93
N GLY A 128 -14.74 -7.95 18.76
CA GLY A 128 -15.73 -7.98 17.68
C GLY A 128 -17.04 -7.26 18.07
N TRP A 129 -16.91 -6.13 18.76
CA TRP A 129 -17.99 -5.22 19.18
C TRP A 129 -18.95 -5.78 20.24
N THR A 130 -18.59 -6.89 20.88
CA THR A 130 -19.45 -7.58 21.85
C THR A 130 -19.26 -7.10 23.29
N ARG A 131 -18.16 -6.37 23.57
CA ARG A 131 -17.80 -5.98 24.93
C ARG A 131 -17.44 -4.48 24.99
N GLY A 132 -18.11 -3.74 25.89
CA GLY A 132 -17.71 -2.38 26.28
C GLY A 132 -16.42 -2.40 27.11
N THR A 133 -15.54 -1.45 26.90
CA THR A 133 -14.28 -1.33 27.63
C THR A 133 -14.36 -0.40 28.83
N GLY A 134 -15.44 0.38 28.96
CA GLY A 134 -15.60 1.48 29.94
C GLY A 134 -14.79 2.73 29.57
N ALA A 135 -14.00 2.72 28.51
CA ALA A 135 -13.19 3.86 28.11
C ALA A 135 -13.91 4.73 27.09
N GLN A 136 -13.86 6.04 27.28
CA GLN A 136 -14.34 6.99 26.27
C GLN A 136 -13.34 7.11 25.12
N VAL A 137 -13.85 7.35 23.90
CA VAL A 137 -13.02 7.46 22.67
C VAL A 137 -11.88 8.47 22.83
N LEU A 138 -12.18 9.66 23.35
CA LEU A 138 -11.18 10.73 23.49
C LEU A 138 -10.09 10.39 24.51
N ASP A 139 -10.47 9.79 25.65
CA ASP A 139 -9.53 9.36 26.70
C ASP A 139 -8.60 8.26 26.15
N ARG A 140 -9.17 7.33 25.39
CA ARG A 140 -8.42 6.26 24.77
C ARG A 140 -7.46 6.77 23.69
N ALA A 141 -7.90 7.72 22.86
CA ALA A 141 -7.06 8.37 21.86
C ALA A 141 -5.89 9.12 22.52
N GLN A 142 -6.15 9.88 23.58
CA GLN A 142 -5.11 10.59 24.31
C GLN A 142 -4.08 9.62 24.92
N GLN A 143 -4.55 8.53 25.56
CA GLN A 143 -3.68 7.52 26.17
C GLN A 143 -2.73 6.87 25.14
N LEU A 144 -3.20 6.65 23.89
CA LEU A 144 -2.50 5.86 22.89
C LEU A 144 -1.83 6.70 21.78
N SER A 145 -1.98 8.03 21.79
CA SER A 145 -1.45 8.94 20.75
C SER A 145 0.04 8.81 20.49
N ALA A 146 0.85 8.57 21.51
CA ALA A 146 2.30 8.40 21.38
C ALA A 146 2.73 7.07 20.73
N TYR A 147 1.82 6.10 20.63
CA TYR A 147 2.12 4.73 20.20
C TYR A 147 1.68 4.38 18.78
N CYS A 148 0.93 5.28 18.13
CA CYS A 148 0.44 5.05 16.78
C CYS A 148 0.57 6.32 15.94
N SER A 149 0.43 6.20 14.61
CA SER A 149 0.40 7.34 13.70
C SER A 149 -1.01 7.74 13.30
N GLU A 150 -1.98 6.85 13.51
CA GLU A 150 -3.36 7.05 13.05
C GLU A 150 -4.35 6.40 14.01
N PHE A 151 -5.55 6.98 14.09
CA PHE A 151 -6.73 6.37 14.70
C PHE A 151 -7.73 6.04 13.62
N LEU A 152 -8.25 4.80 13.62
CA LEU A 152 -9.40 4.37 12.81
C LEU A 152 -10.64 4.41 13.70
N TYR A 153 -11.52 5.36 13.47
CA TYR A 153 -12.76 5.51 14.22
C TYR A 153 -13.94 4.90 13.48
N THR A 154 -14.66 3.97 14.14
CA THR A 154 -15.83 3.29 13.60
C THR A 154 -17.00 3.41 14.56
N PRO A 155 -18.06 4.21 14.27
CA PRO A 155 -19.31 4.15 15.02
C PRO A 155 -20.04 2.85 14.66
N VAL A 156 -19.90 1.82 15.51
CA VAL A 156 -20.40 0.46 15.21
C VAL A 156 -21.92 0.40 15.03
N ASP A 157 -22.64 1.34 15.63
CA ASP A 157 -24.10 1.48 15.46
C ASP A 157 -24.49 1.88 14.02
N ARG A 158 -23.56 2.31 13.21
CA ARG A 158 -23.76 2.79 11.83
C ARG A 158 -23.08 1.91 10.78
N GLU A 159 -22.23 0.96 11.23
CA GLU A 159 -21.45 0.11 10.33
C GLU A 159 -22.35 -0.77 9.46
N GLY A 160 -22.12 -0.76 8.14
CA GLY A 160 -22.88 -1.53 7.16
C GLY A 160 -24.36 -1.14 7.02
N LEU A 161 -24.86 -0.12 7.73
CA LEU A 161 -26.27 0.27 7.73
C LEU A 161 -26.62 1.36 6.70
N MET A 162 -25.63 1.97 6.05
CA MET A 162 -25.84 3.01 5.04
C MET A 162 -26.66 4.22 5.53
N GLY A 163 -26.52 4.57 6.82
CA GLY A 163 -27.29 5.62 7.48
C GLY A 163 -26.55 6.95 7.75
N GLY A 164 -25.37 7.12 7.18
CA GLY A 164 -24.49 8.25 7.45
C GLY A 164 -23.55 7.99 8.65
N THR A 165 -22.36 8.66 8.65
CA THR A 165 -21.38 8.53 9.75
C THR A 165 -21.60 9.58 10.84
N ASP A 166 -20.84 9.50 11.94
CA ASP A 166 -20.90 10.44 13.05
C ASP A 166 -19.90 11.59 12.88
N LEU A 167 -20.23 12.56 12.04
CA LEU A 167 -19.38 13.71 11.74
C LEU A 167 -18.99 14.50 12.99
N GLU A 168 -19.88 14.59 13.99
CA GLU A 168 -19.63 15.36 15.21
C GLU A 168 -18.61 14.67 16.12
N ALA A 169 -18.73 13.35 16.31
CA ALA A 169 -17.74 12.59 17.08
C ALA A 169 -16.38 12.60 16.39
N ILE A 170 -16.35 12.48 15.05
CA ILE A 170 -15.11 12.53 14.27
C ILE A 170 -14.47 13.91 14.41
N ALA A 171 -15.22 15.01 14.30
CA ALA A 171 -14.70 16.37 14.47
C ALA A 171 -14.08 16.57 15.86
N ARG A 172 -14.73 16.05 16.92
CA ARG A 172 -14.17 16.09 18.30
C ARG A 172 -12.86 15.30 18.39
N LEU A 173 -12.80 14.13 17.77
CA LEU A 173 -11.58 13.31 17.77
C LEU A 173 -10.43 14.01 17.00
N VAL A 174 -10.70 14.57 15.84
CA VAL A 174 -9.70 15.33 15.05
C VAL A 174 -9.16 16.52 15.86
N ALA A 175 -10.03 17.24 16.59
CA ALA A 175 -9.61 18.37 17.42
C ALA A 175 -8.81 17.95 18.67
N ALA A 176 -8.91 16.70 19.11
CA ALA A 176 -8.31 16.18 20.35
C ALA A 176 -6.95 15.52 20.14
N THR A 177 -6.48 15.32 18.90
CA THR A 177 -5.22 14.59 18.63
C THR A 177 -4.49 15.16 17.42
N ASP A 178 -3.15 15.11 17.44
CA ASP A 178 -2.28 15.39 16.29
C ASP A 178 -2.13 14.16 15.36
N ASN A 179 -2.59 12.99 15.78
CA ASN A 179 -2.57 11.79 14.96
C ASN A 179 -3.58 11.91 13.81
N ARG A 180 -3.31 11.25 12.70
CA ARG A 180 -4.29 11.18 11.60
C ARG A 180 -5.54 10.43 12.06
N VAL A 181 -6.70 10.94 11.69
CA VAL A 181 -7.98 10.28 11.95
C VAL A 181 -8.53 9.74 10.65
N VAL A 182 -8.90 8.47 10.66
CA VAL A 182 -9.58 7.78 9.57
C VAL A 182 -10.98 7.44 10.04
N ALA A 183 -11.99 7.94 9.36
CA ALA A 183 -13.37 7.63 9.64
C ALA A 183 -13.80 6.39 8.84
N ALA A 184 -14.43 5.43 9.52
CA ALA A 184 -15.09 4.28 8.90
C ALA A 184 -16.53 4.18 9.40
N GLY A 185 -17.34 3.36 8.77
CA GLY A 185 -18.71 3.08 9.18
C GLY A 185 -19.75 4.11 8.77
N GLY A 186 -20.74 3.66 8.04
CA GLY A 186 -21.92 4.45 7.66
C GLY A 186 -21.74 5.51 6.57
N ILE A 187 -20.52 5.80 6.08
CA ILE A 187 -20.28 6.82 5.04
C ILE A 187 -20.94 6.38 3.73
N THR A 188 -21.89 7.18 3.22
CA THR A 188 -22.75 6.80 2.10
C THR A 188 -22.87 7.86 1.00
N SER A 189 -22.40 9.07 1.26
CA SER A 189 -22.62 10.19 0.35
C SER A 189 -21.34 11.00 0.10
N LEU A 190 -21.24 11.57 -1.10
CA LEU A 190 -20.15 12.45 -1.47
C LEU A 190 -20.01 13.69 -0.57
N PRO A 191 -21.12 14.35 -0.12
CA PRO A 191 -21.03 15.44 0.85
C PRO A 191 -20.37 15.02 2.18
N GLU A 192 -20.61 13.81 2.68
CA GLU A 192 -19.94 13.30 3.90
C GLU A 192 -18.43 13.13 3.68
N VAL A 193 -18.04 12.56 2.53
CA VAL A 193 -16.61 12.40 2.17
C VAL A 193 -15.92 13.77 2.12
N VAL A 194 -16.55 14.77 1.51
CA VAL A 194 -16.03 16.13 1.44
C VAL A 194 -15.99 16.80 2.82
N ALA A 195 -17.00 16.58 3.65
CA ALA A 195 -17.04 17.13 5.02
C ALA A 195 -15.91 16.55 5.89
N LEU A 196 -15.71 15.23 5.85
CA LEU A 196 -14.62 14.54 6.55
C LEU A 196 -13.25 15.06 6.12
N ASP A 197 -13.06 15.21 4.82
CA ASP A 197 -11.83 15.69 4.26
C ASP A 197 -11.53 17.16 4.65
N ARG A 198 -12.53 18.04 4.66
CA ARG A 198 -12.38 19.44 5.11
C ARG A 198 -12.02 19.58 6.59
N MET A 199 -12.46 18.64 7.43
CA MET A 199 -12.07 18.61 8.84
C MET A 199 -10.72 17.94 9.10
N GLY A 200 -10.03 17.46 8.05
CA GLY A 200 -8.72 16.81 8.15
C GLY A 200 -8.77 15.30 8.40
N ALA A 201 -9.95 14.67 8.32
CA ALA A 201 -10.09 13.23 8.43
C ALA A 201 -9.97 12.55 7.07
N SER A 202 -9.42 11.33 7.07
CA SER A 202 -9.46 10.40 5.93
C SER A 202 -10.70 9.52 6.00
N CYS A 203 -11.08 8.87 4.89
CA CYS A 203 -12.25 7.99 4.81
C CYS A 203 -11.83 6.56 4.49
N GLN A 204 -12.26 5.58 5.31
CA GLN A 204 -12.23 4.17 4.93
C GLN A 204 -13.62 3.79 4.41
N LEU A 205 -13.70 3.37 3.15
CA LEU A 205 -14.95 3.11 2.44
C LEU A 205 -15.11 1.62 2.15
N GLY A 206 -16.20 1.04 2.63
CA GLY A 206 -16.59 -0.36 2.41
C GLY A 206 -17.91 -0.45 1.65
N MET A 207 -19.02 -0.82 2.31
CA MET A 207 -20.33 -1.12 1.74
C MET A 207 -20.77 -0.16 0.61
N ALA A 208 -20.56 1.15 0.78
CA ALA A 208 -21.03 2.14 -0.16
C ALA A 208 -20.36 2.04 -1.56
N ILE A 209 -19.10 1.63 -1.62
CA ILE A 209 -18.39 1.46 -2.92
C ILE A 209 -18.72 0.13 -3.58
N TYR A 210 -19.06 -0.91 -2.83
CA TYR A 210 -19.47 -2.20 -3.37
C TYR A 210 -20.92 -2.19 -3.87
N THR A 211 -21.79 -1.44 -3.21
CA THR A 211 -23.20 -1.28 -3.63
C THR A 211 -23.39 -0.25 -4.72
N GLY A 212 -22.36 0.51 -5.09
CA GLY A 212 -22.45 1.60 -6.07
C GLY A 212 -23.10 2.87 -5.56
N ALA A 213 -23.36 2.98 -4.25
CA ALA A 213 -23.87 4.22 -3.65
C ALA A 213 -22.84 5.37 -3.69
N LEU A 214 -21.54 5.00 -3.63
CA LEU A 214 -20.42 5.91 -3.84
C LEU A 214 -19.50 5.39 -4.94
N SER A 215 -19.06 6.28 -5.83
CA SER A 215 -17.98 6.05 -6.77
C SER A 215 -16.66 6.50 -6.17
N LEU A 216 -15.66 5.61 -6.12
CA LEU A 216 -14.30 5.98 -5.69
C LEU A 216 -13.71 7.09 -6.55
N THR A 217 -14.00 7.06 -7.87
CA THR A 217 -13.58 8.12 -8.81
C THR A 217 -14.17 9.47 -8.42
N ASP A 218 -15.48 9.54 -8.14
CA ASP A 218 -16.14 10.78 -7.75
C ASP A 218 -15.62 11.30 -6.41
N CYS A 219 -15.31 10.38 -5.47
CA CYS A 219 -14.70 10.74 -4.20
C CYS A 219 -13.32 11.38 -4.39
N VAL A 220 -12.44 10.78 -5.22
CA VAL A 220 -11.13 11.37 -5.55
C VAL A 220 -11.31 12.73 -6.22
N MET A 221 -12.20 12.83 -7.21
CA MET A 221 -12.50 14.08 -7.94
C MET A 221 -12.95 15.21 -7.03
N ALA A 222 -13.77 14.91 -6.03
CA ALA A 222 -14.30 15.88 -5.10
C ALA A 222 -13.28 16.41 -4.09
N MET A 223 -12.21 15.66 -3.87
CA MET A 223 -11.11 16.05 -2.97
C MET A 223 -10.06 16.94 -3.64
N LEU A 224 -10.04 17.05 -4.98
CA LEU A 224 -9.03 17.81 -5.72
C LEU A 224 -9.43 19.26 -5.89
N ASP A 225 -8.45 20.17 -5.79
CA ASP A 225 -8.64 21.61 -6.01
C ASP A 225 -8.48 21.97 -7.48
N TRP A 226 -9.55 21.77 -8.23
CA TRP A 226 -9.61 22.11 -9.65
C TRP A 226 -9.60 23.62 -9.92
N GLY A 227 -9.87 24.44 -8.91
CA GLY A 227 -10.01 25.90 -9.06
C GLY A 227 -8.66 26.61 -9.20
N LYS A 228 -7.60 26.08 -8.61
CA LYS A 228 -6.27 26.70 -8.65
C LYS A 228 -5.64 26.75 -10.04
N SER A 229 -6.06 25.90 -10.98
CA SER A 229 -5.40 25.72 -12.27
C SER A 229 -6.39 25.67 -13.44
N ASP A 230 -7.47 26.45 -13.36
CA ASP A 230 -8.49 26.57 -14.42
C ASP A 230 -9.05 25.22 -14.92
N GLY A 231 -9.19 24.25 -14.00
CA GLY A 231 -9.72 22.93 -14.30
C GLY A 231 -8.70 21.92 -14.86
N LEU A 232 -7.43 22.28 -14.95
CA LEU A 232 -6.34 21.39 -15.36
C LEU A 232 -5.37 21.17 -14.21
N LEU A 233 -5.16 19.92 -13.80
CA LEU A 233 -4.16 19.58 -12.81
C LEU A 233 -2.89 19.05 -13.47
N PRO A 234 -1.70 19.47 -12.99
CA PRO A 234 -0.43 18.87 -13.38
C PRO A 234 -0.34 17.44 -12.85
N VAL A 235 0.29 16.57 -13.64
CA VAL A 235 0.55 15.18 -13.27
C VAL A 235 2.04 14.90 -13.40
N VAL A 236 2.67 14.53 -12.30
CA VAL A 236 3.99 13.90 -12.27
C VAL A 236 3.80 12.40 -12.49
N VAL A 237 4.53 11.82 -13.44
CA VAL A 237 4.42 10.41 -13.76
C VAL A 237 5.72 9.70 -13.38
N GLN A 238 5.61 8.73 -12.49
CA GLN A 238 6.71 7.96 -11.91
C GLN A 238 6.57 6.49 -12.27
N ASP A 239 7.63 5.88 -12.79
CA ASP A 239 7.64 4.46 -13.12
C ASP A 239 7.89 3.55 -11.90
N SER A 240 7.89 2.23 -12.12
CA SER A 240 8.15 1.22 -11.08
C SER A 240 9.57 1.28 -10.51
N ASN A 241 10.53 1.92 -11.23
CA ASN A 241 11.89 2.16 -10.75
C ASN A 241 12.03 3.46 -9.95
N GLU A 242 10.89 4.11 -9.65
CA GLU A 242 10.80 5.40 -8.95
C GLU A 242 11.40 6.57 -9.75
N GLN A 243 11.65 6.40 -11.05
CA GLN A 243 12.09 7.48 -11.91
C GLN A 243 10.88 8.30 -12.38
N VAL A 244 10.99 9.63 -12.30
CA VAL A 244 10.03 10.54 -12.95
C VAL A 244 10.26 10.47 -14.46
N VAL A 245 9.25 9.98 -15.19
CA VAL A 245 9.39 9.72 -16.64
C VAL A 245 8.76 10.79 -17.51
N MET A 246 7.74 11.49 -17.01
CA MET A 246 7.15 12.64 -17.71
C MET A 246 6.34 13.49 -16.75
N HIS A 247 6.03 14.70 -17.23
CA HIS A 247 5.01 15.60 -16.69
C HIS A 247 3.92 15.79 -17.75
N ALA A 248 2.67 15.82 -17.31
CA ALA A 248 1.51 16.03 -18.17
C ALA A 248 0.41 16.82 -17.45
N TRP A 249 -0.74 16.95 -18.08
CA TRP A 249 -1.92 17.62 -17.53
C TRP A 249 -3.14 16.73 -17.68
N VAL A 250 -4.04 16.82 -16.72
CA VAL A 250 -5.34 16.16 -16.77
C VAL A 250 -6.45 17.14 -16.42
N ASP A 251 -7.58 17.01 -17.08
CA ASP A 251 -8.86 17.50 -16.62
C ASP A 251 -9.66 16.38 -15.93
N ARG A 252 -10.89 16.67 -15.53
CA ARG A 252 -11.76 15.70 -14.85
C ARG A 252 -12.02 14.45 -15.68
N GLU A 253 -12.19 14.61 -17.00
CA GLU A 253 -12.51 13.51 -17.89
C GLU A 253 -11.30 12.59 -18.10
N ALA A 254 -10.10 13.13 -18.34
CA ALA A 254 -8.87 12.36 -18.46
C ALA A 254 -8.54 11.59 -17.17
N LEU A 255 -8.74 12.21 -16.01
CA LEU A 255 -8.55 11.53 -14.72
C LEU A 255 -9.58 10.43 -14.50
N ALA A 256 -10.85 10.66 -14.84
CA ALA A 256 -11.92 9.66 -14.76
C ALA A 256 -11.58 8.42 -15.62
N PHE A 257 -11.15 8.63 -16.86
CA PHE A 257 -10.72 7.54 -17.74
C PHE A 257 -9.50 6.79 -17.18
N THR A 258 -8.55 7.52 -16.61
CA THR A 258 -7.36 6.89 -15.98
C THR A 258 -7.77 6.00 -14.81
N LEU A 259 -8.59 6.48 -13.90
CA LEU A 259 -9.05 5.73 -12.73
C LEU A 259 -9.92 4.51 -13.12
N ALA A 260 -10.79 4.67 -14.11
CA ALA A 260 -11.66 3.61 -14.58
C ALA A 260 -10.90 2.50 -15.32
N THR A 261 -10.01 2.89 -16.27
CA THR A 261 -9.38 1.92 -17.19
C THR A 261 -8.03 1.41 -16.71
N GLY A 262 -7.36 2.15 -15.81
CA GLY A 262 -5.98 1.87 -15.43
C GLY A 262 -4.94 2.22 -16.51
N ASN A 263 -5.33 2.91 -17.59
CA ASN A 263 -4.42 3.42 -18.60
C ASN A 263 -4.14 4.90 -18.39
N GLY A 264 -2.93 5.36 -18.65
CA GLY A 264 -2.59 6.77 -18.54
C GLY A 264 -3.31 7.61 -19.59
N HIS A 265 -4.31 8.37 -19.18
CA HIS A 265 -5.04 9.37 -19.99
C HIS A 265 -4.66 10.77 -19.54
N TYR A 266 -4.51 11.67 -20.50
CA TYR A 266 -4.01 13.02 -20.29
C TYR A 266 -4.75 14.03 -21.16
N PHE A 267 -4.62 15.32 -20.81
CA PHE A 267 -5.09 16.42 -21.61
C PHE A 267 -3.92 17.16 -22.27
N SER A 268 -3.98 17.33 -23.58
CA SER A 268 -2.99 18.11 -24.34
C SER A 268 -3.39 19.57 -24.43
N ARG A 269 -2.70 20.46 -23.71
CA ARG A 269 -2.98 21.91 -23.73
C ARG A 269 -2.82 22.55 -25.10
N SER A 270 -1.84 22.09 -25.91
CA SER A 270 -1.57 22.64 -27.24
C SER A 270 -2.53 22.15 -28.32
N ARG A 271 -3.14 20.96 -28.11
CA ARG A 271 -4.09 20.37 -29.07
C ARG A 271 -5.54 20.45 -28.58
N GLU A 272 -5.73 20.91 -27.35
CA GLU A 272 -7.03 21.02 -26.67
C GLU A 272 -7.87 19.73 -26.73
N ARG A 273 -7.20 18.56 -26.51
CA ARG A 273 -7.85 17.26 -26.59
C ARG A 273 -7.24 16.23 -25.62
N HIS A 274 -8.05 15.24 -25.29
CA HIS A 274 -7.62 14.06 -24.58
C HIS A 274 -6.72 13.16 -25.45
N TRP A 275 -5.83 12.44 -24.80
CA TRP A 275 -5.03 11.40 -25.44
C TRP A 275 -4.66 10.31 -24.43
N ARG A 276 -4.57 9.08 -24.90
CA ARG A 276 -4.09 7.96 -24.13
C ARG A 276 -2.60 7.71 -24.46
N LYS A 277 -1.80 7.56 -23.43
CA LYS A 277 -0.38 7.26 -23.63
C LYS A 277 -0.20 5.94 -24.36
N GLY A 278 0.56 5.98 -25.45
CA GLY A 278 0.85 4.81 -26.27
C GLY A 278 -0.21 4.45 -27.31
N GLU A 279 -1.27 5.23 -27.49
CA GLU A 279 -2.34 4.95 -28.46
C GLU A 279 -1.83 4.82 -29.90
N THR A 280 -0.76 5.51 -30.25
CA THR A 280 -0.13 5.47 -31.59
C THR A 280 1.19 4.72 -31.58
N SER A 281 1.98 4.88 -30.51
CA SER A 281 3.36 4.37 -30.46
C SER A 281 3.49 2.97 -29.86
N GLY A 282 2.45 2.45 -29.20
CA GLY A 282 2.51 1.21 -28.40
C GLY A 282 3.24 1.36 -27.05
N HIS A 283 3.83 2.54 -26.77
CA HIS A 283 4.51 2.81 -25.49
C HIS A 283 3.50 3.21 -24.44
N THR A 284 2.83 2.24 -23.82
CA THR A 284 1.70 2.41 -22.92
C THR A 284 2.12 2.64 -21.47
N GLN A 285 1.18 3.15 -20.69
CA GLN A 285 1.31 3.31 -19.23
C GLN A 285 0.15 2.62 -18.53
N ARG A 286 0.46 1.60 -17.74
CA ARG A 286 -0.51 0.99 -16.82
C ARG A 286 -0.42 1.71 -15.48
N VAL A 287 -1.46 2.43 -15.09
CA VAL A 287 -1.51 3.20 -13.85
C VAL A 287 -1.84 2.26 -12.69
N LEU A 288 -0.93 2.17 -11.74
CA LEU A 288 -1.03 1.36 -10.53
C LEU A 288 -1.70 2.12 -9.40
N ALA A 289 -1.37 3.42 -9.29
CA ALA A 289 -1.91 4.28 -8.26
C ALA A 289 -1.92 5.74 -8.72
N VAL A 290 -2.96 6.45 -8.29
CA VAL A 290 -3.07 7.91 -8.37
C VAL A 290 -2.98 8.44 -6.95
N ARG A 291 -2.12 9.42 -6.73
CA ARG A 291 -1.97 10.14 -5.47
C ARG A 291 -2.04 11.64 -5.75
N TYR A 292 -2.37 12.42 -4.76
CA TYR A 292 -2.39 13.88 -4.82
C TYR A 292 -1.55 14.46 -3.69
N ASP A 293 -1.04 15.65 -3.88
CA ASP A 293 -0.21 16.36 -2.90
C ASP A 293 -1.03 16.95 -1.74
N CYS A 294 -0.36 17.69 -0.85
CA CYS A 294 -0.96 18.15 0.41
C CYS A 294 -2.04 19.22 0.22
N ASP A 295 -1.97 20.05 -0.83
CA ASP A 295 -2.94 21.08 -1.16
C ASP A 295 -3.79 20.75 -2.39
N ARG A 296 -3.66 19.49 -2.91
CA ARG A 296 -4.60 18.83 -3.82
C ARG A 296 -4.70 19.42 -5.20
N ASP A 297 -3.66 20.10 -5.64
CA ASP A 297 -3.59 20.70 -6.97
C ASP A 297 -2.60 20.03 -7.91
N THR A 298 -1.91 18.96 -7.44
CA THR A 298 -0.95 18.18 -8.23
C THR A 298 -1.18 16.67 -8.03
N LEU A 299 -1.08 15.91 -9.11
CA LEU A 299 -1.23 14.46 -9.09
C LEU A 299 0.12 13.76 -9.31
N LEU A 300 0.28 12.61 -8.65
CA LEU A 300 1.32 11.64 -8.92
C LEU A 300 0.68 10.35 -9.46
N TYR A 301 1.02 9.99 -10.70
CA TYR A 301 0.71 8.67 -11.26
C TYR A 301 1.90 7.74 -11.05
N ARG A 302 1.70 6.65 -10.32
CA ARG A 302 2.65 5.53 -10.27
C ARG A 302 2.24 4.52 -11.33
N ILE A 303 3.19 4.21 -12.24
CA ILE A 303 2.87 3.46 -13.44
C ILE A 303 3.85 2.29 -13.67
N GLU A 304 3.41 1.31 -14.45
CA GLU A 304 4.29 0.47 -15.25
C GLU A 304 4.40 1.06 -16.66
N GLN A 305 5.63 1.36 -17.07
CA GLN A 305 5.93 1.90 -18.39
C GLN A 305 6.29 0.78 -19.35
N THR A 306 5.55 0.64 -20.46
CA THR A 306 5.95 -0.20 -21.59
C THR A 306 6.74 0.64 -22.60
N GLY A 307 7.98 0.22 -22.89
CA GLY A 307 8.86 0.99 -23.76
C GLY A 307 9.27 2.32 -23.15
N ARG A 308 9.43 3.35 -23.97
CA ARG A 308 9.86 4.69 -23.51
C ARG A 308 8.69 5.63 -23.23
N ALA A 309 8.84 6.50 -22.26
CA ALA A 309 7.86 7.55 -21.98
C ALA A 309 8.02 8.75 -22.94
N CYS A 310 9.27 9.06 -23.34
CA CYS A 310 9.59 10.17 -24.22
C CYS A 310 9.22 9.90 -25.68
N HIS A 311 8.84 10.96 -26.42
CA HIS A 311 8.64 10.89 -27.88
C HIS A 311 9.97 10.90 -28.66
N ILE A 312 11.07 11.37 -28.03
CA ILE A 312 12.40 11.34 -28.62
C ILE A 312 12.91 9.88 -28.58
N PRO A 313 13.28 9.28 -29.74
CA PRO A 313 13.60 7.85 -29.81
C PRO A 313 14.78 7.40 -28.95
N THR A 314 15.70 8.29 -28.66
CA THR A 314 16.93 8.01 -27.89
C THR A 314 16.77 8.21 -26.38
N GLN A 315 15.61 8.70 -25.91
CA GLN A 315 15.38 9.01 -24.50
C GLN A 315 14.29 8.11 -23.91
N TYR A 316 14.55 7.57 -22.73
CA TYR A 316 13.56 6.81 -21.98
C TYR A 316 12.49 7.73 -21.36
N SER A 317 12.92 8.78 -20.69
CA SER A 317 12.04 9.76 -20.02
C SER A 317 12.10 11.13 -20.70
N CYS A 318 11.12 11.99 -20.44
CA CYS A 318 11.16 13.39 -20.89
C CYS A 318 12.29 14.20 -20.23
N PHE A 319 12.93 13.65 -19.19
CA PHE A 319 14.01 14.27 -18.44
C PHE A 319 15.39 13.63 -18.71
N GLY A 320 15.48 12.70 -19.67
CA GLY A 320 16.72 12.05 -20.06
C GLY A 320 16.63 10.53 -20.15
N ASP A 321 17.76 9.88 -19.97
CA ASP A 321 17.90 8.43 -20.08
C ASP A 321 17.31 7.69 -18.87
N GLN A 322 17.17 6.38 -19.00
CA GLN A 322 16.80 5.54 -17.88
C GLN A 322 17.90 5.56 -16.82
N THR A 323 17.54 5.91 -15.60
CA THR A 323 18.48 5.90 -14.47
C THR A 323 18.80 4.47 -14.07
N PHE A 324 20.09 4.13 -14.01
CA PHE A 324 20.52 2.85 -13.45
C PHE A 324 20.47 2.91 -11.92
N ASN A 325 19.76 1.96 -11.32
CA ASN A 325 19.71 1.73 -9.88
C ASN A 325 19.46 0.23 -9.60
N LEU A 326 19.38 -0.16 -8.33
CA LEU A 326 19.15 -1.57 -7.98
C LEU A 326 17.81 -2.12 -8.49
N ARG A 327 16.77 -1.29 -8.67
CA ARG A 327 15.48 -1.72 -9.24
C ARG A 327 15.58 -2.00 -10.74
N THR A 328 16.35 -1.19 -11.49
CA THR A 328 16.61 -1.46 -12.91
C THR A 328 17.46 -2.71 -13.10
N LEU A 329 18.43 -2.97 -12.20
CA LEU A 329 19.20 -4.20 -12.19
C LEU A 329 18.30 -5.41 -11.88
N GLU A 330 17.43 -5.31 -10.86
CA GLU A 330 16.46 -6.33 -10.52
C GLU A 330 15.54 -6.66 -11.71
N ALA A 331 14.97 -5.65 -12.37
CA ALA A 331 14.11 -5.82 -13.54
C ALA A 331 14.84 -6.55 -14.67
N ALA A 332 16.11 -6.20 -14.94
CA ALA A 332 16.94 -6.89 -15.91
C ALA A 332 17.21 -8.36 -15.54
N LEU A 333 17.46 -8.65 -14.26
CA LEU A 333 17.64 -10.02 -13.76
C LEU A 333 16.36 -10.86 -13.87
N GLN A 334 15.19 -10.27 -13.55
CA GLN A 334 13.88 -10.94 -13.71
C GLN A 334 13.59 -11.27 -15.19
N SER A 335 13.87 -10.35 -16.12
CA SER A 335 13.74 -10.60 -17.56
C SER A 335 14.64 -11.74 -18.01
N ARG A 336 15.92 -11.71 -17.64
CA ARG A 336 16.88 -12.77 -17.99
C ARG A 336 16.51 -14.13 -17.38
N ARG A 337 15.94 -14.12 -16.18
CA ARG A 337 15.39 -15.35 -15.58
C ARG A 337 14.24 -15.91 -16.42
N ALA A 338 13.29 -15.07 -16.81
CA ALA A 338 12.15 -15.50 -17.65
C ALA A 338 12.65 -16.08 -18.97
N GLU A 339 13.61 -15.42 -19.64
CA GLU A 339 14.26 -15.91 -20.86
C GLU A 339 14.97 -17.26 -20.64
N ALA A 340 15.72 -17.37 -19.52
CA ALA A 340 16.45 -18.61 -19.18
C ALA A 340 15.54 -19.80 -18.94
N LEU A 341 14.34 -19.57 -18.39
CA LEU A 341 13.34 -20.62 -18.13
C LEU A 341 12.47 -20.96 -19.34
N ALA A 342 12.29 -20.01 -20.28
CA ALA A 342 11.48 -20.19 -21.48
C ALA A 342 12.25 -20.83 -22.66
N ALA A 343 13.58 -20.79 -22.64
CA ALA A 343 14.39 -21.26 -23.77
C ALA A 343 14.58 -22.78 -23.73
N ASP A 344 13.95 -23.47 -24.72
CA ASP A 344 14.11 -24.91 -25.00
C ASP A 344 15.47 -25.25 -25.69
N THR A 345 16.38 -24.30 -25.83
CA THR A 345 17.57 -24.44 -26.67
C THR A 345 18.84 -24.63 -25.83
N GLU A 346 19.71 -25.52 -26.34
CA GLU A 346 21.04 -25.87 -25.84
C GLU A 346 22.08 -24.71 -25.90
N ASP A 347 21.67 -23.44 -25.90
CA ASP A 347 22.63 -22.34 -25.81
C ASP A 347 23.21 -22.27 -24.37
N ALA A 348 24.11 -23.23 -24.11
CA ALA A 348 24.78 -23.49 -22.84
C ALA A 348 25.81 -22.40 -22.49
N GLY A 349 25.98 -21.36 -23.29
CA GLY A 349 27.11 -20.44 -23.20
C GLY A 349 26.92 -19.21 -22.30
N SER A 350 25.71 -18.81 -21.96
CA SER A 350 25.49 -17.61 -21.17
C SER A 350 25.69 -17.85 -19.66
N TYR A 351 26.68 -17.17 -19.07
CA TYR A 351 26.94 -17.21 -17.63
C TYR A 351 25.69 -16.84 -16.81
N THR A 352 24.93 -15.84 -17.25
CA THR A 352 23.70 -15.42 -16.59
C THR A 352 22.63 -16.52 -16.59
N ARG A 353 22.50 -17.31 -17.69
CA ARG A 353 21.58 -18.47 -17.73
C ARG A 353 21.98 -19.51 -16.68
N ARG A 354 23.27 -19.81 -16.56
CA ARG A 354 23.81 -20.75 -15.56
C ARG A 354 23.43 -20.32 -14.13
N LEU A 355 23.49 -19.02 -13.83
CA LEU A 355 23.07 -18.49 -12.51
C LEU A 355 21.62 -18.84 -12.17
N PHE A 356 20.74 -18.95 -13.18
CA PHE A 356 19.31 -19.29 -12.94
C PHE A 356 19.02 -20.79 -13.00
N THR A 357 19.83 -21.58 -13.70
CA THR A 357 19.56 -23.01 -13.96
C THR A 357 20.46 -23.96 -13.17
N GLU A 358 21.71 -23.58 -12.89
CA GLU A 358 22.68 -24.45 -12.23
C GLU A 358 22.49 -24.44 -10.70
N PRO A 359 22.21 -25.59 -10.06
CA PRO A 359 22.05 -25.67 -8.61
C PRO A 359 23.33 -25.30 -7.86
N GLY A 360 23.23 -24.45 -6.83
CA GLY A 360 24.34 -24.12 -5.95
C GLY A 360 25.32 -23.06 -6.48
N LEU A 361 25.24 -22.68 -7.77
CA LEU A 361 26.18 -21.72 -8.35
C LEU A 361 26.07 -20.32 -7.71
N VAL A 362 24.85 -19.80 -7.53
CA VAL A 362 24.63 -18.48 -6.91
C VAL A 362 25.08 -18.49 -5.45
N GLU A 363 24.83 -19.57 -4.72
CA GLU A 363 25.25 -19.73 -3.33
C GLU A 363 26.77 -19.79 -3.19
N ALA A 364 27.45 -20.45 -4.12
CA ALA A 364 28.91 -20.52 -4.15
C ALA A 364 29.50 -19.13 -4.41
N LYS A 365 28.98 -18.43 -5.41
CA LYS A 365 29.42 -17.05 -5.74
C LYS A 365 29.14 -16.08 -4.59
N LEU A 366 27.98 -16.12 -3.94
CA LEU A 366 27.72 -15.27 -2.78
C LEU A 366 28.72 -15.47 -1.64
N LYS A 367 29.17 -16.72 -1.42
CA LYS A 367 30.19 -16.99 -0.39
C LYS A 367 31.55 -16.43 -0.78
N GLU A 368 31.93 -16.54 -2.05
CA GLU A 368 33.15 -16.03 -2.62
C GLU A 368 33.20 -14.49 -2.47
N GLU A 369 32.20 -13.77 -3.02
CA GLU A 369 32.15 -12.31 -3.03
C GLU A 369 32.02 -11.70 -1.62
N VAL A 370 31.30 -12.37 -0.69
CA VAL A 370 31.31 -11.94 0.72
C VAL A 370 32.67 -12.09 1.35
N GLY A 371 33.42 -13.15 1.01
CA GLY A 371 34.81 -13.33 1.46
C GLY A 371 35.72 -12.20 0.93
N GLU A 372 35.64 -11.91 -0.37
CA GLU A 372 36.42 -10.86 -1.00
C GLU A 372 36.06 -9.46 -0.43
N LEU A 373 34.79 -9.20 -0.18
CA LEU A 373 34.35 -7.95 0.50
C LEU A 373 34.91 -7.83 1.93
N ILE A 374 35.01 -8.93 2.67
CA ILE A 374 35.61 -8.93 4.03
C ILE A 374 37.10 -8.63 3.96
N ASP A 375 37.81 -9.16 2.96
CA ASP A 375 39.27 -8.99 2.80
C ASP A 375 39.64 -7.68 2.10
N ALA A 376 38.68 -6.99 1.47
CA ALA A 376 38.91 -5.71 0.76
C ALA A 376 39.42 -4.62 1.72
N ALA A 377 40.54 -4.03 1.36
CA ALA A 377 41.25 -3.06 2.21
C ALA A 377 41.13 -1.60 1.70
N THR A 378 40.95 -1.40 0.40
CA THR A 378 40.85 -0.06 -0.19
C THR A 378 39.40 0.34 -0.48
N PRO A 379 39.07 1.64 -0.47
CA PRO A 379 37.72 2.09 -0.83
C PRO A 379 37.24 1.58 -2.19
N ARG A 380 38.15 1.44 -3.16
CA ARG A 380 37.82 0.95 -4.50
C ARG A 380 37.46 -0.54 -4.48
N GLU A 381 38.24 -1.37 -3.78
CA GLU A 381 37.97 -2.79 -3.61
C GLU A 381 36.65 -2.99 -2.86
N ILE A 382 36.41 -2.28 -1.76
CA ILE A 382 35.16 -2.35 -0.99
C ILE A 382 33.95 -2.05 -1.88
N VAL A 383 34.03 -1.03 -2.75
CA VAL A 383 32.93 -0.70 -3.68
C VAL A 383 32.73 -1.78 -4.72
N TRP A 384 33.83 -2.35 -5.23
CA TRP A 384 33.80 -3.39 -6.26
C TRP A 384 33.14 -4.67 -5.68
N GLU A 385 33.66 -5.19 -4.61
CA GLU A 385 33.14 -6.43 -3.99
C GLU A 385 31.71 -6.24 -3.42
N ALA A 386 31.39 -5.06 -2.89
CA ALA A 386 30.02 -4.75 -2.47
C ALA A 386 29.04 -4.78 -3.66
N ALA A 387 29.45 -4.34 -4.86
CA ALA A 387 28.63 -4.41 -6.07
C ALA A 387 28.38 -5.87 -6.49
N ASP A 388 29.38 -6.74 -6.39
CA ASP A 388 29.25 -8.16 -6.72
C ASP A 388 28.37 -8.89 -5.70
N VAL A 389 28.51 -8.62 -4.41
CA VAL A 389 27.60 -9.13 -3.37
C VAL A 389 26.17 -8.72 -3.62
N LEU A 390 25.89 -7.45 -3.99
CA LEU A 390 24.56 -6.95 -4.32
C LEU A 390 24.01 -7.64 -5.58
N PHE A 391 24.81 -7.80 -6.61
CA PHE A 391 24.42 -8.48 -7.86
C PHE A 391 23.99 -9.93 -7.59
N PHE A 392 24.78 -10.72 -6.88
CA PHE A 392 24.45 -12.11 -6.58
C PHE A 392 23.30 -12.22 -5.58
N THR A 393 23.15 -11.26 -4.65
CA THR A 393 21.97 -11.18 -3.77
C THR A 393 20.69 -10.97 -4.57
N LEU A 394 20.65 -9.99 -5.50
CA LEU A 394 19.50 -9.76 -6.37
C LEU A 394 19.23 -10.95 -7.30
N THR A 395 20.29 -11.61 -7.80
CA THR A 395 20.16 -12.83 -8.61
C THR A 395 19.53 -13.96 -7.81
N LYS A 396 19.90 -14.14 -6.53
CA LYS A 396 19.28 -15.12 -5.64
C LYS A 396 17.81 -14.80 -5.38
N LEU A 397 17.48 -13.54 -5.11
CA LEU A 397 16.09 -13.11 -4.96
C LEU A 397 15.28 -13.42 -6.21
N ALA A 398 15.78 -13.01 -7.37
CA ALA A 398 15.14 -13.26 -8.66
C ALA A 398 14.91 -14.76 -8.90
N ARG A 399 15.89 -15.62 -8.60
CA ARG A 399 15.79 -17.08 -8.73
C ARG A 399 14.60 -17.66 -7.95
N HIS A 400 14.31 -17.10 -6.78
CA HIS A 400 13.21 -17.52 -5.92
C HIS A 400 11.89 -16.74 -6.18
N GLY A 401 11.83 -15.85 -7.17
CA GLY A 401 10.66 -15.01 -7.43
C GLY A 401 10.43 -13.94 -6.36
N LEU A 402 11.47 -13.58 -5.62
CA LEU A 402 11.45 -12.54 -4.59
C LEU A 402 11.95 -11.22 -5.16
N THR A 403 11.58 -10.10 -4.52
CA THR A 403 11.89 -8.75 -4.99
C THR A 403 12.70 -7.94 -3.98
N LEU A 404 13.43 -6.94 -4.48
CA LEU A 404 14.12 -5.95 -3.65
C LEU A 404 13.13 -5.20 -2.73
N ALA A 405 11.93 -4.91 -3.23
CA ALA A 405 10.88 -4.28 -2.44
C ALA A 405 10.48 -5.09 -1.20
N GLN A 406 10.53 -6.43 -1.26
CA GLN A 406 10.28 -7.28 -0.09
C GLN A 406 11.43 -7.17 0.93
N VAL A 407 12.69 -7.06 0.45
CA VAL A 407 13.86 -6.84 1.32
C VAL A 407 13.78 -5.46 1.99
N GLU A 408 13.44 -4.42 1.23
CA GLU A 408 13.26 -3.06 1.76
C GLU A 408 12.16 -3.01 2.82
N LYS A 409 11.03 -3.69 2.59
CA LYS A 409 9.95 -3.81 3.59
C LYS A 409 10.44 -4.49 4.88
N GLU A 410 11.24 -5.56 4.78
CA GLU A 410 11.83 -6.24 5.94
C GLU A 410 12.83 -5.32 6.68
N LEU A 411 13.69 -4.63 5.95
CA LEU A 411 14.63 -3.67 6.55
C LEU A 411 13.88 -2.51 7.23
N HIS A 412 12.84 -1.98 6.60
CA HIS A 412 12.00 -0.95 7.20
C HIS A 412 11.34 -1.44 8.50
N GLY A 413 10.83 -2.69 8.50
CA GLY A 413 10.27 -3.31 9.70
C GLY A 413 11.27 -3.46 10.86
N ARG A 414 12.57 -3.58 10.56
CA ARG A 414 13.64 -3.65 11.57
C ARG A 414 14.11 -2.28 12.04
N HIS A 415 14.09 -1.28 11.19
CA HIS A 415 14.67 0.05 11.43
C HIS A 415 14.04 0.76 12.64
N GLY A 416 12.74 0.65 12.84
CA GLY A 416 12.01 1.31 13.92
C GLY A 416 11.83 0.49 15.19
N ARG A 417 12.31 -0.75 15.25
CA ARG A 417 12.22 -1.54 16.49
C ARG A 417 13.12 -0.94 17.56
N ARG A 418 12.54 -0.18 18.49
CA ARG A 418 13.26 0.19 19.72
C ARG A 418 13.62 -1.10 20.43
N ARG A 419 14.92 -1.34 20.70
CA ARG A 419 15.34 -2.38 21.63
C ARG A 419 14.58 -2.13 22.94
N ALA A 420 13.81 -3.11 23.38
CA ALA A 420 13.24 -3.08 24.72
C ALA A 420 14.38 -2.75 25.68
N PRO A 421 14.21 -1.82 26.64
CA PRO A 421 15.22 -1.60 27.64
C PRO A 421 15.53 -2.95 28.28
N ALA A 422 16.82 -3.31 28.34
CA ALA A 422 17.26 -4.52 29.02
C ALA A 422 16.64 -4.46 30.43
N SER A 423 15.82 -5.46 30.77
CA SER A 423 15.32 -5.62 32.10
C SER A 423 16.54 -5.64 33.01
N SER A 424 16.69 -4.60 33.85
CA SER A 424 17.63 -4.60 34.97
C SER A 424 17.23 -5.77 35.86
N GLN A 425 17.82 -6.94 35.63
CA GLN A 425 17.87 -7.95 36.67
C GLN A 425 18.70 -7.34 37.78
N GLY A 426 18.00 -6.81 38.77
CA GLY A 426 18.62 -6.42 40.03
C GLY A 426 19.16 -7.66 40.71
N ASP A 427 20.46 -7.71 40.88
CA ASP A 427 21.10 -8.52 41.90
C ASP A 427 20.59 -8.05 43.26
N ALA A 428 19.98 -8.95 44.00
CA ALA A 428 19.88 -8.93 45.46
C ALA A 428 19.93 -10.35 45.99
#